data_0518e22cab1d0dfea79a9da9711b4414
#
_entry.id   0518e22cab1d0dfea79a9da9711b4414
#
_cell.length_a   1.000
_cell.length_b   1.000
_cell.length_c   1.000
_cell.angle_alpha   90.00
_cell.angle_beta   90.00
_cell.angle_gamma   90.00
#
_symmetry.space_group_name_H-M   'P 1'
#
loop_
_entity.id
_entity.type
_entity.pdbx_description
1 polymer ?
#
loop_
_entity_poly.entity_id
_entity_poly.type
_entity_poly.pdbx_seq_one_letter_code
_entity_poly.pdbx_strand_id
1 'polypeptide(L)'
;MRSHFTLLHLALSRMVRHGTLSVRYPDGTTRNYGQGEPAIGLEISTRRALRGMTFNPGLALGEGYMDGEIKPVGCSIYALLEFLIVNMTTGGAHPFERAREWWRWAKRRFDQINPAPRARRNVAHHYDLNGRLYAMFLDRDRQYSCAYFPTGNETLEEAQALKKRHIAAKLKLDRPDLEVLDIGSGWGGMALTLARDYGARVTGITLSTEQLEVARTRAAEAGLSDRVRFELMDYRAWDKPVDRIVSVGMFEHVGLVHYNRFFRMLRDTLREDGVALIHAIGRADGPGATNPWIAKYIFPGAYCPAVSEIMPAVEKSGLWATDIEILRLHYAQTIAHWRARFAGNRDAIASLTEERFCRMFEFYLAAVELIFRRWGHMNWQIQLTRQVDTLPLTRDYMLEAERTIIGRALGRTEIQGGAGEFISPDLAFQAISRSASNM
;
A
#
# COMPACT_ATOMS: atom_id res chain seq x y z
N MET A 1 31.03 28.60 2.28
CA MET A 1 31.33 27.18 2.54
C MET A 1 31.07 26.76 3.98
N ARG A 2 31.48 27.55 4.98
CA ARG A 2 31.26 27.20 6.42
C ARG A 2 29.77 27.15 6.83
N SER A 3 28.85 27.90 6.18
CA SER A 3 27.47 27.99 6.62
C SER A 3 26.63 26.73 6.42
N HIS A 4 26.71 26.03 5.29
CA HIS A 4 25.91 24.82 5.04
C HIS A 4 26.31 23.65 5.93
N PHE A 5 27.62 23.47 6.12
CA PHE A 5 28.14 22.50 7.06
C PHE A 5 27.65 22.77 8.49
N THR A 6 27.69 24.05 8.93
CA THR A 6 27.26 24.46 10.26
C THR A 6 25.76 24.22 10.48
N LEU A 7 24.92 24.46 9.46
CA LEU A 7 23.46 24.24 9.56
C LEU A 7 23.12 22.76 9.68
N LEU A 8 23.70 21.90 8.83
CA LEU A 8 23.47 20.46 8.93
C LEU A 8 24.00 19.89 10.24
N HIS A 9 25.21 20.32 10.66
CA HIS A 9 25.77 19.94 11.94
C HIS A 9 24.85 20.29 13.11
N LEU A 10 24.30 21.52 13.15
CA LEU A 10 23.36 21.95 14.19
C LEU A 10 22.08 21.12 14.16
N ALA A 11 21.57 20.82 12.98
CA ALA A 11 20.38 20.01 12.81
C ALA A 11 20.58 18.57 13.33
N LEU A 12 21.68 17.92 12.96
CA LEU A 12 22.00 16.55 13.39
C LEU A 12 22.29 16.51 14.90
N SER A 13 23.00 17.50 15.46
CA SER A 13 23.27 17.58 16.89
C SER A 13 21.99 17.70 17.74
N ARG A 14 20.92 18.30 17.19
CA ARG A 14 19.63 18.41 17.88
C ARG A 14 18.74 17.20 17.66
N MET A 15 18.80 16.59 16.47
CA MET A 15 17.97 15.48 16.06
C MET A 15 18.38 14.17 16.73
N VAL A 16 19.71 13.87 16.76
CA VAL A 16 20.21 12.59 17.26
C VAL A 16 20.19 12.57 18.78
N ARG A 17 19.23 11.86 19.36
CA ARG A 17 19.00 11.70 20.80
C ARG A 17 19.26 10.28 21.28
N HIS A 18 19.10 9.29 20.40
CA HIS A 18 19.26 7.87 20.69
C HIS A 18 20.32 7.29 19.76
N GLY A 19 21.34 6.63 20.34
CA GLY A 19 22.44 6.04 19.59
C GLY A 19 23.45 7.05 19.07
N THR A 20 24.35 6.59 18.23
CA THR A 20 25.45 7.38 17.65
C THR A 20 25.36 7.38 16.12
N LEU A 21 25.36 8.57 15.51
CA LEU A 21 25.50 8.75 14.06
C LEU A 21 26.88 9.29 13.74
N SER A 22 27.71 8.48 13.06
CA SER A 22 29.01 8.90 12.54
C SER A 22 28.85 9.37 11.09
N VAL A 23 29.08 10.65 10.82
CA VAL A 23 28.97 11.24 9.48
C VAL A 23 30.36 11.59 8.92
N ARG A 24 30.67 10.97 7.79
CA ARG A 24 31.85 11.34 6.97
C ARG A 24 31.44 12.36 5.91
N TYR A 25 32.12 13.50 5.91
CA TYR A 25 31.81 14.64 5.04
C TYR A 25 32.67 14.67 3.78
N PRO A 26 32.30 15.47 2.73
CA PRO A 26 33.06 15.55 1.47
C PRO A 26 34.49 16.10 1.58
N ASP A 27 34.83 16.72 2.69
CA ASP A 27 36.19 17.20 2.99
C ASP A 27 37.06 16.16 3.72
N GLY A 28 36.52 14.93 3.89
CA GLY A 28 37.17 13.82 4.59
C GLY A 28 37.02 13.86 6.11
N THR A 29 36.43 14.91 6.68
CA THR A 29 36.22 14.99 8.15
C THR A 29 35.11 14.03 8.57
N THR A 30 35.23 13.42 9.74
CA THR A 30 34.21 12.59 10.36
C THR A 30 33.74 13.24 11.67
N ARG A 31 32.40 13.24 11.90
CA ARG A 31 31.84 13.75 13.15
C ARG A 31 30.76 12.80 13.69
N ASN A 32 30.78 12.65 15.00
CA ASN A 32 29.80 11.84 15.73
C ASN A 32 28.73 12.73 16.34
N TYR A 33 27.48 12.24 16.29
CA TYR A 33 26.28 12.86 16.85
C TYR A 33 25.56 11.86 17.74
N GLY A 34 25.10 12.30 18.91
CA GLY A 34 24.52 11.43 19.92
C GLY A 34 25.57 10.58 20.66
N GLN A 35 25.09 9.62 21.46
CA GLN A 35 25.90 8.71 22.27
C GLN A 35 25.18 7.38 22.44
N GLY A 36 25.96 6.28 22.54
CA GLY A 36 25.44 4.93 22.81
C GLY A 36 25.07 4.15 21.53
N GLU A 37 24.45 3.01 21.74
CA GLU A 37 24.00 2.11 20.68
C GLU A 37 22.54 2.44 20.25
N PRO A 38 22.19 2.16 18.98
CA PRO A 38 23.05 1.64 17.94
C PRO A 38 24.01 2.71 17.36
N ALA A 39 25.18 2.26 16.89
CA ALA A 39 26.14 3.10 16.19
C ALA A 39 25.99 2.92 14.67
N ILE A 40 25.64 4.00 13.97
CA ILE A 40 25.35 4.00 12.53
C ILE A 40 26.30 4.94 11.80
N GLY A 41 26.81 4.50 10.64
CA GLY A 41 27.67 5.29 9.77
C GLY A 41 26.92 5.84 8.55
N LEU A 42 27.25 7.08 8.19
CA LEU A 42 26.75 7.77 7.00
C LEU A 42 27.90 8.48 6.30
N GLU A 43 28.09 8.23 5.01
CA GLU A 43 29.02 8.98 4.16
C GLU A 43 28.26 9.90 3.22
N ILE A 44 28.65 11.17 3.16
CA ILE A 44 28.20 12.17 2.19
C ILE A 44 29.41 12.52 1.33
N SER A 45 29.47 11.99 0.10
CA SER A 45 30.69 12.07 -0.75
C SER A 45 30.79 13.40 -1.50
N THR A 46 29.71 14.13 -1.72
CA THR A 46 29.71 15.32 -2.58
C THR A 46 29.14 16.55 -1.87
N ARG A 47 29.61 17.74 -2.30
CA ARG A 47 29.08 19.02 -1.84
C ARG A 47 27.61 19.23 -2.27
N ARG A 48 27.21 18.64 -3.41
CA ARG A 48 25.83 18.66 -3.89
C ARG A 48 24.91 17.95 -2.89
N ALA A 49 25.25 16.71 -2.53
CA ALA A 49 24.52 15.93 -1.54
C ALA A 49 24.48 16.63 -0.17
N LEU A 50 25.59 17.19 0.30
CA LEU A 50 25.65 17.95 1.55
C LEU A 50 24.69 19.15 1.53
N ARG A 51 24.68 19.93 0.45
CA ARG A 51 23.75 21.05 0.29
C ARG A 51 22.30 20.58 0.25
N GLY A 52 22.03 19.50 -0.48
CA GLY A 52 20.71 18.88 -0.54
C GLY A 52 20.20 18.43 0.84
N MET A 53 21.04 17.73 1.59
CA MET A 53 20.72 17.31 2.96
C MET A 53 20.48 18.47 3.92
N THR A 54 21.13 19.61 3.69
CA THR A 54 20.93 20.81 4.51
C THR A 54 19.56 21.45 4.25
N PHE A 55 19.16 21.57 2.98
CA PHE A 55 17.98 22.38 2.61
C PHE A 55 16.74 21.56 2.24
N ASN A 56 16.89 20.32 1.80
CA ASN A 56 15.79 19.45 1.37
C ASN A 56 16.07 17.98 1.68
N PRO A 57 16.27 17.60 2.96
CA PRO A 57 16.66 16.24 3.33
C PRO A 57 15.64 15.19 2.85
N GLY A 58 14.35 15.51 2.86
CA GLY A 58 13.29 14.60 2.41
C GLY A 58 13.34 14.21 0.93
N LEU A 59 14.08 14.94 0.09
CA LEU A 59 14.37 14.58 -1.31
C LEU A 59 15.81 14.09 -1.45
N ALA A 60 16.75 14.82 -0.84
CA ALA A 60 18.16 14.66 -1.08
C ALA A 60 18.75 13.34 -0.54
N LEU A 61 18.19 12.80 0.55
CA LEU A 61 18.63 11.52 1.10
C LEU A 61 18.41 10.39 0.10
N GLY A 62 17.21 10.30 -0.46
CA GLY A 62 16.89 9.28 -1.47
C GLY A 62 17.64 9.48 -2.79
N GLU A 63 17.73 10.72 -3.31
CA GLU A 63 18.50 11.01 -4.52
C GLU A 63 19.97 10.72 -4.34
N GLY A 64 20.57 11.14 -3.22
CA GLY A 64 21.98 10.89 -2.92
C GLY A 64 22.28 9.40 -2.77
N TYR A 65 21.38 8.61 -2.20
CA TYR A 65 21.52 7.16 -2.14
C TYR A 65 21.44 6.53 -3.54
N MET A 66 20.47 6.92 -4.35
CA MET A 66 20.34 6.47 -5.74
C MET A 66 21.60 6.76 -6.56
N ASP A 67 22.12 7.97 -6.43
CA ASP A 67 23.31 8.44 -7.18
C ASP A 67 24.63 7.93 -6.57
N GLY A 68 24.59 7.25 -5.42
CA GLY A 68 25.78 6.77 -4.71
C GLY A 68 26.59 7.87 -4.03
N GLU A 69 26.04 9.07 -3.89
CA GLU A 69 26.66 10.21 -3.19
C GLU A 69 26.43 10.19 -1.68
N ILE A 70 25.41 9.45 -1.24
CA ILE A 70 25.10 9.17 0.17
C ILE A 70 25.11 7.66 0.36
N LYS A 71 25.91 7.17 1.31
CA LYS A 71 26.08 5.74 1.56
C LYS A 71 25.98 5.44 3.06
N PRO A 72 25.23 4.40 3.45
CA PRO A 72 25.36 3.82 4.79
C PRO A 72 26.76 3.19 4.93
N VAL A 73 27.37 3.30 6.10
CA VAL A 73 28.71 2.76 6.41
C VAL A 73 28.58 1.81 7.60
N GLY A 74 28.98 0.57 7.40
CA GLY A 74 28.86 -0.48 8.42
C GLY A 74 27.45 -0.91 8.76
N CYS A 75 26.44 -0.49 7.97
CA CYS A 75 25.04 -0.83 8.17
C CYS A 75 24.28 -0.87 6.84
N SER A 76 23.04 -1.41 6.85
CA SER A 76 22.15 -1.38 5.70
C SER A 76 21.45 -0.02 5.56
N ILE A 77 20.89 0.26 4.37
CA ILE A 77 20.03 1.44 4.17
C ILE A 77 18.80 1.38 5.09
N TYR A 78 18.25 0.20 5.37
CA TYR A 78 17.15 0.01 6.30
C TYR A 78 17.52 0.48 7.72
N ALA A 79 18.65 0.02 8.24
CA ALA A 79 19.13 0.39 9.58
C ALA A 79 19.40 1.90 9.68
N LEU A 80 19.98 2.51 8.64
CA LEU A 80 20.21 3.96 8.59
C LEU A 80 18.85 4.71 8.62
N LEU A 81 17.90 4.31 7.81
CA LEU A 81 16.57 4.95 7.77
C LEU A 81 15.81 4.76 9.08
N GLU A 82 15.87 3.57 9.69
CA GLU A 82 15.25 3.30 10.99
C GLU A 82 15.83 4.21 12.07
N PHE A 83 17.16 4.32 12.12
CA PHE A 83 17.84 5.22 13.05
C PHE A 83 17.38 6.68 12.89
N LEU A 84 17.32 7.16 11.64
CA LEU A 84 16.89 8.53 11.35
C LEU A 84 15.42 8.74 11.74
N ILE A 85 14.51 7.82 11.42
CA ILE A 85 13.08 7.91 11.74
C ILE A 85 12.87 7.93 13.25
N VAL A 86 13.51 7.02 14.01
CA VAL A 86 13.40 7.00 15.49
C VAL A 86 13.85 8.33 16.08
N ASN A 87 14.96 8.88 15.61
CA ASN A 87 15.47 10.16 16.10
C ASN A 87 14.62 11.36 15.67
N MET A 88 14.00 11.32 14.49
CA MET A 88 13.06 12.37 14.05
C MET A 88 11.77 12.38 14.89
N THR A 89 11.25 11.22 15.28
CA THR A 89 10.02 11.12 16.08
C THR A 89 10.23 11.54 17.54
N THR A 90 11.43 11.37 18.09
CA THR A 90 11.77 11.68 19.48
C THR A 90 12.50 13.00 19.66
N GLY A 91 13.33 13.41 18.69
CA GLY A 91 14.19 14.59 18.78
C GLY A 91 13.62 15.88 18.15
N GLY A 92 12.53 15.76 17.40
CA GLY A 92 11.92 16.86 16.66
C GLY A 92 12.49 17.05 15.24
N ALA A 93 11.59 17.44 14.31
CA ALA A 93 11.96 17.66 12.92
C ALA A 93 12.82 18.92 12.74
N HIS A 94 13.67 18.88 11.70
CA HIS A 94 14.49 20.00 11.28
C HIS A 94 13.63 21.27 11.03
N PRO A 95 13.97 22.46 11.52
CA PRO A 95 13.14 23.66 11.40
C PRO A 95 12.74 24.00 9.96
N PHE A 96 13.68 23.88 9.02
CA PHE A 96 13.37 24.09 7.60
C PHE A 96 12.44 23.03 7.03
N GLU A 97 12.51 21.79 7.50
CA GLU A 97 11.59 20.72 7.07
C GLU A 97 10.17 21.00 7.54
N ARG A 98 9.96 21.46 8.78
CA ARG A 98 8.64 21.84 9.30
C ARG A 98 8.01 22.99 8.49
N ALA A 99 8.78 24.00 8.12
CA ALA A 99 8.29 25.10 7.29
C ALA A 99 7.92 24.63 5.87
N ARG A 100 8.70 23.71 5.31
CA ARG A 100 8.41 23.09 3.99
C ARG A 100 7.23 22.14 4.05
N GLU A 101 7.07 21.36 5.12
CA GLU A 101 5.89 20.52 5.34
C GLU A 101 4.62 21.35 5.43
N TRP A 102 4.64 22.45 6.18
CA TRP A 102 3.52 23.38 6.24
C TRP A 102 3.17 23.95 4.85
N TRP A 103 4.19 24.37 4.09
CA TRP A 103 4.00 24.87 2.73
C TRP A 103 3.45 23.78 1.77
N ARG A 104 3.98 22.56 1.84
CA ARG A 104 3.44 21.41 1.09
C ARG A 104 2.01 21.09 1.51
N TRP A 105 1.73 21.13 2.80
CA TRP A 105 0.38 20.95 3.33
C TRP A 105 -0.60 22.01 2.81
N ALA A 106 -0.23 23.27 2.84
CA ALA A 106 -1.05 24.37 2.34
C ALA A 106 -1.36 24.22 0.84
N LYS A 107 -0.38 23.77 0.06
CA LYS A 107 -0.46 23.59 -1.40
C LYS A 107 -1.10 22.24 -1.81
N ARG A 108 -1.29 21.29 -0.88
CA ARG A 108 -1.68 19.90 -1.20
C ARG A 108 -2.95 19.79 -2.05
N ARG A 109 -3.94 20.66 -1.84
CA ARG A 109 -5.19 20.64 -2.63
C ARG A 109 -4.96 20.90 -4.12
N PHE A 110 -4.02 21.78 -4.46
CA PHE A 110 -3.64 22.07 -5.85
C PHE A 110 -2.85 20.91 -6.46
N ASP A 111 -1.92 20.33 -5.70
CA ASP A 111 -1.10 19.21 -6.15
C ASP A 111 -1.95 17.94 -6.37
N GLN A 112 -3.11 17.84 -5.71
CA GLN A 112 -4.07 16.73 -5.77
C GLN A 112 -5.13 16.85 -6.89
N ILE A 113 -5.07 17.88 -7.74
CA ILE A 113 -5.92 17.99 -8.93
C ILE A 113 -5.47 16.91 -9.92
N ASN A 114 -6.29 15.86 -10.10
CA ASN A 114 -5.97 14.70 -10.93
C ASN A 114 -7.05 14.47 -12.01
N PRO A 115 -7.06 15.28 -13.12
CA PRO A 115 -7.96 15.07 -14.25
C PRO A 115 -7.63 13.74 -14.96
N ALA A 116 -8.60 13.15 -15.67
CA ALA A 116 -8.47 11.83 -16.29
C ALA A 116 -7.21 11.63 -17.16
N PRO A 117 -6.77 12.59 -18.01
CA PRO A 117 -5.54 12.43 -18.77
C PRO A 117 -4.28 12.36 -17.90
N ARG A 118 -4.25 13.10 -16.77
CA ARG A 118 -3.15 13.06 -15.81
C ARG A 118 -3.15 11.74 -15.02
N ALA A 119 -4.33 11.26 -14.61
CA ALA A 119 -4.48 9.98 -13.93
C ALA A 119 -3.93 8.82 -14.79
N ARG A 120 -4.29 8.77 -16.09
CA ARG A 120 -3.74 7.77 -17.03
C ARG A 120 -2.22 7.80 -17.11
N ARG A 121 -1.61 8.99 -17.26
CA ARG A 121 -0.14 9.13 -17.32
C ARG A 121 0.55 8.72 -16.02
N ASN A 122 -0.03 9.06 -14.88
CA ASN A 122 0.53 8.71 -13.57
C ASN A 122 0.49 7.18 -13.34
N VAL A 123 -0.60 6.51 -13.73
CA VAL A 123 -0.74 5.06 -13.65
C VAL A 123 0.25 4.38 -14.61
N ALA A 124 0.34 4.82 -15.87
CA ALA A 124 1.30 4.29 -16.83
C ALA A 124 2.74 4.40 -16.31
N HIS A 125 3.15 5.57 -15.80
CA HIS A 125 4.50 5.79 -15.27
C HIS A 125 4.89 4.80 -14.16
N HIS A 126 3.93 4.39 -13.33
CA HIS A 126 4.18 3.49 -12.21
C HIS A 126 4.14 2.01 -12.62
N TYR A 127 3.18 1.61 -13.47
CA TYR A 127 2.92 0.20 -13.80
C TYR A 127 3.56 -0.28 -15.11
N ASP A 128 4.03 0.63 -15.96
CA ASP A 128 4.82 0.31 -17.17
C ASP A 128 6.28 -0.13 -16.85
N LEU A 129 6.64 -0.15 -15.57
CA LEU A 129 7.80 -0.92 -15.10
C LEU A 129 7.53 -2.38 -15.45
N ASN A 130 8.41 -2.95 -16.28
CA ASN A 130 8.34 -4.29 -16.85
C ASN A 130 7.65 -5.31 -15.91
N GLY A 131 6.57 -5.96 -16.34
CA GLY A 131 5.83 -6.95 -15.55
C GLY A 131 6.69 -8.09 -15.00
N ARG A 132 7.90 -8.33 -15.59
CA ARG A 132 8.91 -9.24 -15.05
C ARG A 132 9.49 -8.78 -13.72
N LEU A 133 9.65 -7.47 -13.51
CA LEU A 133 10.13 -6.92 -12.24
C LEU A 133 9.14 -7.25 -11.11
N TYR A 134 7.85 -7.00 -11.31
CA TYR A 134 6.83 -7.28 -10.32
C TYR A 134 6.75 -8.77 -9.97
N ALA A 135 6.93 -9.66 -10.93
CA ALA A 135 6.95 -11.11 -10.71
C ALA A 135 8.13 -11.56 -9.82
N MET A 136 9.21 -10.79 -9.70
CA MET A 136 10.38 -11.15 -8.90
C MET A 136 10.22 -10.87 -7.40
N PHE A 137 9.31 -9.98 -7.00
CA PHE A 137 9.15 -9.64 -5.59
C PHE A 137 7.71 -9.74 -5.06
N LEU A 138 6.68 -9.72 -5.91
CA LEU A 138 5.30 -9.96 -5.50
C LEU A 138 5.03 -11.45 -5.28
N ASP A 139 3.84 -11.76 -4.76
CA ASP A 139 3.28 -13.10 -4.73
C ASP A 139 2.90 -13.58 -6.15
N ARG A 140 2.64 -14.88 -6.28
CA ARG A 140 2.26 -15.49 -7.58
C ARG A 140 1.02 -14.86 -8.22
N ASP A 141 0.08 -14.35 -7.41
CA ASP A 141 -1.13 -13.67 -7.88
C ASP A 141 -0.90 -12.18 -8.24
N ARG A 142 0.33 -11.69 -8.06
CA ARG A 142 0.76 -10.29 -8.31
C ARG A 142 -0.09 -9.26 -7.59
N GLN A 143 -0.35 -9.49 -6.30
CA GLN A 143 -1.07 -8.53 -5.46
C GLN A 143 -0.15 -7.41 -4.99
N TYR A 144 -0.24 -6.22 -5.58
CA TYR A 144 0.54 -5.05 -5.18
C TYR A 144 -0.24 -4.16 -4.23
N SER A 145 -0.64 -4.74 -3.10
CA SER A 145 -1.41 -4.08 -2.03
C SER A 145 -1.19 -4.79 -0.70
N CYS A 146 -1.66 -4.19 0.40
CA CYS A 146 -1.52 -4.74 1.74
C CYS A 146 -2.14 -6.14 1.83
N ALA A 147 -1.36 -7.12 2.29
CA ALA A 147 -1.80 -8.46 2.60
C ALA A 147 -2.43 -8.54 4.01
N TYR A 148 -3.05 -9.65 4.36
CA TYR A 148 -3.66 -9.88 5.66
C TYR A 148 -2.99 -11.06 6.37
N PHE A 149 -2.39 -10.80 7.54
CA PHE A 149 -1.60 -11.75 8.33
C PHE A 149 -2.27 -12.00 9.68
N PRO A 150 -3.29 -12.85 9.81
CA PRO A 150 -4.02 -13.05 11.06
C PRO A 150 -3.14 -13.55 12.21
N THR A 151 -2.12 -14.37 11.95
CA THR A 151 -1.21 -14.88 12.97
C THR A 151 0.17 -14.21 12.96
N GLY A 152 0.52 -13.55 11.83
CA GLY A 152 1.83 -12.94 11.63
C GLY A 152 2.89 -13.88 11.04
N ASN A 153 2.55 -15.16 10.82
CA ASN A 153 3.49 -16.19 10.35
C ASN A 153 3.22 -16.68 8.92
N GLU A 154 2.19 -16.12 8.26
CA GLU A 154 1.81 -16.50 6.91
C GLU A 154 2.90 -16.16 5.91
N THR A 155 3.04 -16.98 4.88
CA THR A 155 3.77 -16.62 3.67
C THR A 155 3.06 -15.47 2.94
N LEU A 156 3.76 -14.80 2.04
CA LEU A 156 3.15 -13.71 1.28
C LEU A 156 1.97 -14.20 0.43
N GLU A 157 2.07 -15.38 -0.17
CA GLU A 157 1.01 -16.02 -0.94
C GLU A 157 -0.25 -16.27 -0.11
N GLU A 158 -0.07 -16.84 1.07
CA GLU A 158 -1.17 -17.11 2.00
C GLU A 158 -1.81 -15.82 2.49
N ALA A 159 -1.01 -14.86 2.91
CA ALA A 159 -1.50 -13.58 3.39
C ALA A 159 -2.27 -12.79 2.32
N GLN A 160 -1.86 -12.87 1.05
CA GLN A 160 -2.57 -12.25 -0.06
C GLN A 160 -3.87 -13.01 -0.40
N ALA A 161 -3.89 -14.33 -0.30
CA ALA A 161 -5.10 -15.12 -0.44
C ALA A 161 -6.10 -14.81 0.70
N LEU A 162 -5.61 -14.74 1.95
CA LEU A 162 -6.41 -14.37 3.11
C LEU A 162 -6.96 -12.93 3.00
N LYS A 163 -6.19 -11.97 2.49
CA LYS A 163 -6.68 -10.62 2.21
C LYS A 163 -7.89 -10.63 1.29
N LYS A 164 -7.87 -11.41 0.20
CA LYS A 164 -8.99 -11.48 -0.76
C LYS A 164 -10.23 -12.09 -0.11
N ARG A 165 -10.07 -13.10 0.72
CA ARG A 165 -11.18 -13.72 1.49
C ARG A 165 -11.75 -12.77 2.53
N HIS A 166 -10.91 -12.06 3.25
CA HIS A 166 -11.31 -11.05 4.23
C HIS A 166 -12.13 -9.93 3.59
N ILE A 167 -11.72 -9.45 2.42
CA ILE A 167 -12.47 -8.48 1.62
C ILE A 167 -13.80 -9.07 1.15
N ALA A 168 -13.82 -10.31 0.65
CA ALA A 168 -15.02 -10.97 0.17
C ALA A 168 -16.05 -11.19 1.29
N ALA A 169 -15.62 -11.54 2.50
CA ALA A 169 -16.48 -11.65 3.67
C ALA A 169 -17.17 -10.31 3.99
N LYS A 170 -16.44 -9.22 3.94
CA LYS A 170 -16.99 -7.86 4.14
C LYS A 170 -17.92 -7.41 3.02
N LEU A 171 -17.72 -7.89 1.80
CA LEU A 171 -18.63 -7.63 0.69
C LEU A 171 -19.95 -8.40 0.80
N LYS A 172 -20.09 -9.33 1.76
CA LYS A 172 -21.29 -10.17 1.95
C LYS A 172 -21.72 -10.84 0.62
N LEU A 173 -20.83 -11.66 0.08
CA LEU A 173 -21.08 -12.44 -1.13
C LEU A 173 -21.85 -13.73 -0.77
N ASP A 174 -23.09 -13.58 -0.37
CA ASP A 174 -23.97 -14.62 0.21
C ASP A 174 -24.77 -15.39 -0.83
N ARG A 175 -24.76 -14.99 -2.09
CA ARG A 175 -25.43 -15.67 -3.22
C ARG A 175 -24.57 -15.59 -4.49
N PRO A 176 -24.69 -16.56 -5.40
CA PRO A 176 -24.03 -16.49 -6.70
C PRO A 176 -24.61 -15.39 -7.59
N ASP A 177 -23.94 -15.14 -8.69
CA ASP A 177 -24.32 -14.19 -9.75
C ASP A 177 -24.49 -12.72 -9.31
N LEU A 178 -23.99 -12.35 -8.11
CA LEU A 178 -23.89 -10.95 -7.73
C LEU A 178 -22.99 -10.20 -8.72
N GLU A 179 -23.48 -9.05 -9.20
CA GLU A 179 -22.70 -8.17 -10.06
C GLU A 179 -21.73 -7.32 -9.24
N VAL A 180 -20.43 -7.48 -9.51
CA VAL A 180 -19.36 -6.80 -8.76
C VAL A 180 -18.56 -5.89 -9.69
N LEU A 181 -18.34 -4.66 -9.27
CA LEU A 181 -17.38 -3.73 -9.88
C LEU A 181 -16.08 -3.71 -9.08
N ASP A 182 -14.96 -4.09 -9.71
CA ASP A 182 -13.61 -3.99 -9.14
C ASP A 182 -12.90 -2.76 -9.72
N ILE A 183 -12.80 -1.70 -8.92
CA ILE A 183 -12.23 -0.41 -9.34
C ILE A 183 -10.72 -0.40 -9.09
N GLY A 184 -9.94 -0.41 -10.15
CA GLY A 184 -8.48 -0.56 -10.07
C GLY A 184 -8.08 -2.02 -9.97
N SER A 185 -8.64 -2.86 -10.84
CA SER A 185 -8.54 -4.32 -10.79
C SER A 185 -7.12 -4.90 -10.93
N GLY A 186 -6.12 -4.06 -11.27
CA GLY A 186 -4.74 -4.50 -11.44
C GLY A 186 -4.63 -5.66 -12.45
N TRP A 187 -3.87 -6.67 -12.09
CA TRP A 187 -3.72 -7.91 -12.90
C TRP A 187 -4.86 -8.92 -12.72
N GLY A 188 -5.99 -8.49 -12.15
CA GLY A 188 -7.24 -9.25 -12.10
C GLY A 188 -7.40 -10.23 -10.95
N GLY A 189 -6.43 -10.37 -10.05
CA GLY A 189 -6.44 -11.41 -9.02
C GLY A 189 -7.63 -11.35 -8.06
N MET A 190 -8.12 -10.16 -7.68
CA MET A 190 -9.33 -10.01 -6.86
C MET A 190 -10.56 -10.46 -7.65
N ALA A 191 -10.77 -9.94 -8.85
CA ALA A 191 -11.91 -10.27 -9.71
C ALA A 191 -12.01 -11.78 -9.98
N LEU A 192 -10.88 -12.43 -10.31
CA LEU A 192 -10.83 -13.87 -10.53
C LEU A 192 -11.18 -14.66 -9.26
N THR A 193 -10.73 -14.22 -8.10
CA THR A 193 -11.07 -14.86 -6.81
C THR A 193 -12.57 -14.75 -6.52
N LEU A 194 -13.17 -13.56 -6.70
CA LEU A 194 -14.59 -13.34 -6.44
C LEU A 194 -15.48 -14.18 -7.39
N ALA A 195 -15.07 -14.32 -8.64
CA ALA A 195 -15.81 -15.14 -9.60
C ALA A 195 -15.68 -16.65 -9.33
N ARG A 196 -14.45 -17.11 -9.10
CA ARG A 196 -14.16 -18.54 -8.92
C ARG A 196 -14.71 -19.07 -7.60
N ASP A 197 -14.44 -18.37 -6.49
CA ASP A 197 -14.67 -18.89 -5.14
C ASP A 197 -16.08 -18.54 -4.62
N TYR A 198 -16.70 -17.48 -5.17
CA TYR A 198 -18.01 -16.97 -4.71
C TYR A 198 -19.08 -16.95 -5.81
N GLY A 199 -18.75 -17.33 -7.04
CA GLY A 199 -19.69 -17.37 -8.16
C GLY A 199 -20.17 -16.00 -8.64
N ALA A 200 -19.45 -14.92 -8.32
CA ALA A 200 -19.80 -13.56 -8.72
C ALA A 200 -19.60 -13.32 -10.22
N ARG A 201 -20.30 -12.33 -10.78
CA ARG A 201 -20.04 -11.76 -12.10
C ARG A 201 -19.27 -10.46 -11.92
N VAL A 202 -18.02 -10.43 -12.33
CA VAL A 202 -17.14 -9.30 -12.00
C VAL A 202 -16.75 -8.50 -13.24
N THR A 203 -16.93 -7.19 -13.16
CA THR A 203 -16.31 -6.28 -14.12
C THR A 203 -15.15 -5.53 -13.44
N GLY A 204 -13.93 -5.82 -13.86
CA GLY A 204 -12.72 -5.13 -13.40
C GLY A 204 -12.39 -3.96 -14.33
N ILE A 205 -12.13 -2.78 -13.77
CA ILE A 205 -11.70 -1.61 -14.54
C ILE A 205 -10.31 -1.16 -14.13
N THR A 206 -9.49 -0.82 -15.11
CA THR A 206 -8.12 -0.32 -14.92
C THR A 206 -7.80 0.79 -15.92
N LEU A 207 -6.77 1.60 -15.63
CA LEU A 207 -6.22 2.59 -16.56
C LEU A 207 -4.91 2.13 -17.23
N SER A 208 -4.38 0.94 -16.87
CA SER A 208 -3.16 0.37 -17.44
C SER A 208 -3.50 -0.66 -18.53
N THR A 209 -2.97 -0.46 -19.73
CA THR A 209 -3.13 -1.40 -20.86
C THR A 209 -2.40 -2.71 -20.58
N GLU A 210 -1.22 -2.66 -19.96
CA GLU A 210 -0.46 -3.85 -19.58
C GLU A 210 -1.23 -4.72 -18.58
N GLN A 211 -1.77 -4.12 -17.52
CA GLN A 211 -2.58 -4.84 -16.54
C GLN A 211 -3.83 -5.46 -17.17
N LEU A 212 -4.49 -4.71 -18.07
CA LEU A 212 -5.67 -5.18 -18.78
C LEU A 212 -5.41 -6.45 -19.59
N GLU A 213 -4.33 -6.45 -20.38
CA GLU A 213 -3.94 -7.58 -21.23
C GLU A 213 -3.64 -8.83 -20.39
N VAL A 214 -2.84 -8.66 -19.33
CA VAL A 214 -2.53 -9.77 -18.42
C VAL A 214 -3.79 -10.26 -17.70
N ALA A 215 -4.66 -9.38 -17.22
CA ALA A 215 -5.89 -9.77 -16.53
C ALA A 215 -6.84 -10.56 -17.45
N ARG A 216 -6.99 -10.16 -18.71
CA ARG A 216 -7.79 -10.88 -19.71
C ARG A 216 -7.22 -12.28 -20.03
N THR A 217 -5.91 -12.36 -20.23
CA THR A 217 -5.23 -13.65 -20.43
C THR A 217 -5.47 -14.58 -19.26
N ARG A 218 -5.29 -14.11 -18.02
CA ARG A 218 -5.53 -14.90 -16.81
C ARG A 218 -7.00 -15.34 -16.66
N ALA A 219 -7.96 -14.52 -17.06
CA ALA A 219 -9.38 -14.91 -17.04
C ALA A 219 -9.67 -16.04 -18.03
N ALA A 220 -9.07 -15.97 -19.23
CA ALA A 220 -9.21 -17.03 -20.23
C ALA A 220 -8.53 -18.34 -19.78
N GLU A 221 -7.31 -18.27 -19.27
CA GLU A 221 -6.57 -19.44 -18.74
C GLU A 221 -7.29 -20.11 -17.55
N ALA A 222 -7.97 -19.31 -16.72
CA ALA A 222 -8.77 -19.81 -15.60
C ALA A 222 -10.17 -20.32 -16.01
N GLY A 223 -10.56 -20.21 -17.29
CA GLY A 223 -11.90 -20.59 -17.77
C GLY A 223 -13.02 -19.71 -17.19
N LEU A 224 -12.73 -18.44 -16.85
CA LEU A 224 -13.68 -17.52 -16.20
C LEU A 224 -14.16 -16.38 -17.11
N SER A 225 -13.92 -16.45 -18.42
CA SER A 225 -14.27 -15.38 -19.36
C SER A 225 -15.77 -15.09 -19.50
N ASP A 226 -16.62 -16.02 -19.10
CA ASP A 226 -18.07 -15.87 -19.03
C ASP A 226 -18.54 -15.13 -17.77
N ARG A 227 -17.71 -15.08 -16.73
CA ARG A 227 -18.00 -14.47 -15.43
C ARG A 227 -17.19 -13.20 -15.14
N VAL A 228 -16.01 -13.04 -15.76
CA VAL A 228 -15.12 -11.91 -15.50
C VAL A 228 -14.84 -11.15 -16.78
N ARG A 229 -15.05 -9.84 -16.74
CA ARG A 229 -14.70 -8.90 -17.81
C ARG A 229 -13.72 -7.88 -17.30
N PHE A 230 -12.77 -7.49 -18.15
CA PHE A 230 -11.84 -6.39 -17.85
C PHE A 230 -11.93 -5.31 -18.90
N GLU A 231 -12.03 -4.03 -18.46
CA GLU A 231 -12.21 -2.87 -19.32
C GLU A 231 -11.16 -1.79 -19.03
N LEU A 232 -10.65 -1.14 -20.08
CA LEU A 232 -9.81 0.04 -19.95
C LEU A 232 -10.71 1.25 -19.73
N MET A 233 -11.03 1.53 -18.48
CA MET A 233 -12.03 2.54 -18.12
C MET A 233 -11.63 3.33 -16.89
N ASP A 234 -11.90 4.64 -16.91
CA ASP A 234 -11.87 5.48 -15.73
C ASP A 234 -13.18 5.29 -14.95
N TYR A 235 -13.10 5.08 -13.62
CA TYR A 235 -14.28 4.87 -12.77
C TYR A 235 -15.33 5.98 -12.90
N ARG A 236 -14.92 7.19 -13.28
CA ARG A 236 -15.81 8.35 -13.49
C ARG A 236 -16.74 8.22 -14.70
N ALA A 237 -16.46 7.26 -15.58
CA ALA A 237 -17.27 6.93 -16.73
C ALA A 237 -18.18 5.71 -16.53
N TRP A 238 -18.12 5.08 -15.36
CA TRP A 238 -18.99 3.96 -15.04
C TRP A 238 -20.43 4.44 -14.74
N ASP A 239 -21.43 3.81 -15.35
CA ASP A 239 -22.84 4.23 -15.30
C ASP A 239 -23.83 3.08 -15.04
N LYS A 240 -23.34 1.84 -14.81
CA LYS A 240 -24.20 0.67 -14.60
C LYS A 240 -24.38 0.37 -13.12
N PRO A 241 -25.61 0.01 -12.68
CA PRO A 241 -25.83 -0.42 -11.29
C PRO A 241 -25.20 -1.78 -11.03
N VAL A 242 -24.63 -1.97 -9.83
CA VAL A 242 -24.03 -3.22 -9.37
C VAL A 242 -24.45 -3.56 -7.93
N ASP A 243 -24.36 -4.84 -7.57
CA ASP A 243 -24.65 -5.30 -6.21
C ASP A 243 -23.49 -5.01 -5.25
N ARG A 244 -22.25 -5.08 -5.73
CA ARG A 244 -21.06 -4.92 -4.90
C ARG A 244 -20.02 -4.07 -5.61
N ILE A 245 -19.28 -3.30 -4.82
CA ILE A 245 -18.10 -2.55 -5.30
C ILE A 245 -16.91 -2.89 -4.43
N VAL A 246 -15.78 -3.21 -5.04
CA VAL A 246 -14.49 -3.35 -4.37
C VAL A 246 -13.47 -2.42 -5.00
N SER A 247 -12.62 -1.82 -4.17
CA SER A 247 -11.47 -1.04 -4.65
C SER A 247 -10.31 -1.21 -3.69
N VAL A 248 -9.16 -1.66 -4.20
CA VAL A 248 -7.97 -1.98 -3.39
C VAL A 248 -6.75 -1.24 -3.92
N GLY A 249 -6.22 -0.29 -3.12
CA GLY A 249 -5.01 0.46 -3.48
C GLY A 249 -5.16 1.43 -4.65
N MET A 250 -6.39 1.85 -4.97
CA MET A 250 -6.68 2.83 -6.03
C MET A 250 -7.05 4.20 -5.45
N PHE A 251 -7.65 4.24 -4.26
CA PHE A 251 -8.20 5.46 -3.67
C PHE A 251 -7.13 6.55 -3.46
N GLU A 252 -5.88 6.16 -3.25
CA GLU A 252 -4.72 7.04 -3.14
C GLU A 252 -4.50 7.90 -4.40
N HIS A 253 -5.02 7.47 -5.55
CA HIS A 253 -4.93 8.17 -6.83
C HIS A 253 -6.17 9.02 -7.17
N VAL A 254 -7.21 8.99 -6.33
CA VAL A 254 -8.43 9.79 -6.54
C VAL A 254 -8.14 11.28 -6.43
N GLY A 255 -7.39 11.67 -5.40
CA GLY A 255 -7.08 13.06 -5.07
C GLY A 255 -8.15 13.72 -4.21
N LEU A 256 -7.70 14.47 -3.21
CA LEU A 256 -8.52 15.06 -2.14
C LEU A 256 -9.73 15.86 -2.65
N VAL A 257 -9.54 16.63 -3.72
CA VAL A 257 -10.60 17.47 -4.32
C VAL A 257 -11.73 16.67 -4.98
N HIS A 258 -11.50 15.38 -5.24
CA HIS A 258 -12.45 14.50 -5.93
C HIS A 258 -13.17 13.51 -5.02
N TYR A 259 -12.91 13.49 -3.70
CA TYR A 259 -13.52 12.53 -2.76
C TYR A 259 -15.05 12.60 -2.76
N ASN A 260 -15.64 13.80 -2.73
CA ASN A 260 -17.10 13.95 -2.80
C ASN A 260 -17.69 13.34 -4.09
N ARG A 261 -16.99 13.49 -5.23
CA ARG A 261 -17.42 12.90 -6.49
C ARG A 261 -17.29 11.38 -6.47
N PHE A 262 -16.21 10.86 -5.91
CA PHE A 262 -15.95 9.43 -5.80
C PHE A 262 -17.04 8.72 -4.98
N PHE A 263 -17.31 9.18 -3.75
CA PHE A 263 -18.32 8.54 -2.91
C PHE A 263 -19.74 8.73 -3.44
N ARG A 264 -20.03 9.83 -4.10
CA ARG A 264 -21.31 9.99 -4.81
C ARG A 264 -21.45 8.99 -5.95
N MET A 265 -20.41 8.77 -6.74
CA MET A 265 -20.41 7.75 -7.79
C MET A 265 -20.66 6.35 -7.19
N LEU A 266 -20.00 5.99 -6.08
CA LEU A 266 -20.27 4.71 -5.41
C LEU A 266 -21.74 4.56 -5.03
N ARG A 267 -22.32 5.61 -4.41
CA ARG A 267 -23.73 5.61 -4.02
C ARG A 267 -24.68 5.43 -5.21
N ASP A 268 -24.43 6.16 -6.29
CA ASP A 268 -25.29 6.15 -7.47
C ASP A 268 -25.16 4.83 -8.26
N THR A 269 -24.02 4.17 -8.15
CA THR A 269 -23.72 2.87 -8.80
C THR A 269 -24.24 1.67 -8.00
N LEU A 270 -24.23 1.73 -6.66
CA LEU A 270 -24.73 0.64 -5.82
C LEU A 270 -26.25 0.48 -5.95
N ARG A 271 -26.73 -0.76 -6.09
CA ARG A 271 -28.16 -1.11 -5.87
C ARG A 271 -28.55 -0.80 -4.43
N GLU A 272 -29.84 -0.87 -4.10
CA GLU A 272 -30.35 -0.51 -2.76
C GLU A 272 -29.76 -1.39 -1.66
N ASP A 273 -29.64 -2.70 -1.88
CA ASP A 273 -29.00 -3.68 -0.99
C ASP A 273 -27.48 -3.82 -1.23
N GLY A 274 -26.88 -2.83 -1.90
CA GLY A 274 -25.51 -2.87 -2.34
C GLY A 274 -24.50 -2.60 -1.21
N VAL A 275 -23.35 -3.28 -1.30
CA VAL A 275 -22.22 -3.12 -0.37
C VAL A 275 -20.96 -2.73 -1.14
N ALA A 276 -20.27 -1.70 -0.67
CA ALA A 276 -18.94 -1.35 -1.18
C ALA A 276 -17.87 -1.55 -0.11
N LEU A 277 -16.68 -1.95 -0.54
CA LEU A 277 -15.49 -2.00 0.31
C LEU A 277 -14.34 -1.26 -0.36
N ILE A 278 -13.81 -0.27 0.33
CA ILE A 278 -12.65 0.49 -0.10
C ILE A 278 -11.48 0.17 0.83
N HIS A 279 -10.39 -0.31 0.26
CA HIS A 279 -9.15 -0.62 0.96
C HIS A 279 -8.04 0.30 0.42
N ALA A 280 -7.45 1.10 1.28
CA ALA A 280 -6.41 2.04 0.86
C ALA A 280 -5.41 2.34 1.98
N ILE A 281 -4.30 2.95 1.58
CA ILE A 281 -3.32 3.52 2.51
C ILE A 281 -3.87 4.83 3.08
N GLY A 282 -3.65 5.03 4.36
CA GLY A 282 -4.00 6.25 5.06
C GLY A 282 -3.00 6.64 6.14
N ARG A 283 -3.40 7.61 6.95
CA ARG A 283 -2.58 8.17 8.04
C ARG A 283 -3.38 8.26 9.34
N ALA A 284 -2.72 7.90 10.44
CA ALA A 284 -3.24 8.05 11.81
C ALA A 284 -2.84 9.39 12.45
N ASP A 285 -1.80 10.05 11.92
CA ASP A 285 -1.23 11.31 12.43
C ASP A 285 -1.91 12.58 11.87
N GLY A 286 -3.08 12.42 11.24
CA GLY A 286 -3.86 13.50 10.64
C GLY A 286 -3.45 13.89 9.23
N PRO A 287 -4.10 14.92 8.65
CA PRO A 287 -3.82 15.39 7.29
C PRO A 287 -2.36 15.82 7.10
N GLY A 288 -1.71 15.34 6.06
CA GLY A 288 -0.31 15.62 5.77
C GLY A 288 -0.03 15.97 4.31
N ALA A 289 1.21 15.80 3.89
CA ALA A 289 1.64 15.96 2.50
C ALA A 289 2.46 14.74 2.08
N THR A 290 2.41 14.42 0.78
CA THR A 290 3.24 13.34 0.22
C THR A 290 4.71 13.73 0.27
N ASN A 291 5.55 12.80 0.70
CA ASN A 291 7.01 12.99 0.69
C ASN A 291 7.48 13.34 -0.74
N PRO A 292 8.35 14.34 -0.94
CA PRO A 292 8.74 14.83 -2.26
C PRO A 292 9.49 13.79 -3.09
N TRP A 293 10.25 12.90 -2.46
CA TRP A 293 10.93 11.83 -3.15
C TRP A 293 9.96 10.76 -3.65
N ILE A 294 9.00 10.35 -2.80
CA ILE A 294 7.93 9.42 -3.19
C ILE A 294 7.08 10.01 -4.34
N ALA A 295 6.71 11.28 -4.25
CA ALA A 295 5.93 11.96 -5.27
C ALA A 295 6.67 12.08 -6.62
N LYS A 296 8.02 12.18 -6.58
CA LYS A 296 8.84 12.32 -7.79
C LYS A 296 9.15 10.99 -8.47
N TYR A 297 9.46 9.95 -7.70
CA TYR A 297 10.06 8.71 -8.23
C TYR A 297 9.13 7.50 -8.19
N ILE A 298 8.17 7.44 -7.25
CA ILE A 298 7.36 6.23 -7.03
C ILE A 298 5.90 6.46 -7.40
N PHE A 299 5.21 7.39 -6.74
CA PHE A 299 3.76 7.62 -6.92
C PHE A 299 3.44 9.08 -7.24
N PRO A 300 3.68 9.55 -8.48
CA PRO A 300 3.32 10.90 -8.87
C PRO A 300 1.82 11.17 -8.67
N GLY A 301 1.50 12.22 -7.91
CA GLY A 301 0.12 12.63 -7.65
C GLY A 301 -0.66 11.77 -6.66
N ALA A 302 -0.09 10.71 -6.09
CA ALA A 302 -0.74 9.92 -5.05
C ALA A 302 -0.73 10.64 -3.68
N TYR A 303 -1.75 10.35 -2.88
CA TYR A 303 -1.93 10.92 -1.56
C TYR A 303 -2.51 9.88 -0.60
N CYS A 304 -1.91 9.76 0.59
CA CYS A 304 -2.40 8.91 1.66
C CYS A 304 -3.25 9.78 2.62
N PRO A 305 -4.59 9.70 2.57
CA PRO A 305 -5.46 10.57 3.38
C PRO A 305 -5.54 10.11 4.84
N ALA A 306 -5.78 11.05 5.73
CA ALA A 306 -6.31 10.74 7.06
C ALA A 306 -7.80 10.35 6.95
N VAL A 307 -8.28 9.49 7.85
CA VAL A 307 -9.71 9.11 7.90
C VAL A 307 -10.60 10.35 8.08
N SER A 308 -10.14 11.35 8.82
CA SER A 308 -10.81 12.63 9.00
C SER A 308 -10.99 13.46 7.71
N GLU A 309 -10.25 13.16 6.64
CA GLU A 309 -10.44 13.79 5.33
C GLU A 309 -11.44 13.03 4.45
N ILE A 310 -11.66 11.73 4.75
CA ILE A 310 -12.52 10.84 3.98
C ILE A 310 -13.96 10.90 4.48
N MET A 311 -14.16 10.77 5.79
CA MET A 311 -15.49 10.67 6.41
C MET A 311 -16.45 11.80 6.05
N PRO A 312 -16.03 13.08 5.97
CA PRO A 312 -16.92 14.15 5.52
C PRO A 312 -17.44 13.96 4.08
N ALA A 313 -16.70 13.28 3.22
CA ALA A 313 -17.15 12.99 1.86
C ALA A 313 -18.10 11.79 1.81
N VAL A 314 -17.89 10.79 2.68
CA VAL A 314 -18.83 9.67 2.89
C VAL A 314 -20.17 10.20 3.38
N GLU A 315 -20.18 11.00 4.45
CA GLU A 315 -21.40 11.61 5.02
C GLU A 315 -22.17 12.43 3.98
N LYS A 316 -21.49 13.29 3.22
CA LYS A 316 -22.11 14.09 2.15
C LYS A 316 -22.65 13.27 0.98
N SER A 317 -22.20 12.05 0.80
CA SER A 317 -22.73 11.15 -0.24
C SER A 317 -24.04 10.49 0.15
N GLY A 318 -24.36 10.43 1.45
CA GLY A 318 -25.50 9.69 2.00
C GLY A 318 -25.27 8.18 2.08
N LEU A 319 -24.02 7.72 1.98
CA LEU A 319 -23.64 6.33 2.28
C LEU A 319 -23.46 6.14 3.78
N TRP A 320 -23.83 4.97 4.27
CA TRP A 320 -23.55 4.51 5.63
C TRP A 320 -22.19 3.84 5.69
N ALA A 321 -21.31 4.30 6.57
CA ALA A 321 -20.08 3.57 6.93
C ALA A 321 -20.45 2.53 8.00
N THR A 322 -20.61 1.28 7.58
CA THR A 322 -21.05 0.18 8.44
C THR A 322 -19.90 -0.50 9.18
N ASP A 323 -18.69 -0.39 8.67
CA ASP A 323 -17.47 -0.89 9.31
C ASP A 323 -16.24 -0.09 8.88
N ILE A 324 -15.33 0.16 9.81
CA ILE A 324 -14.00 0.71 9.54
C ILE A 324 -12.98 -0.15 10.28
N GLU A 325 -12.11 -0.82 9.54
CA GLU A 325 -11.00 -1.59 10.09
C GLU A 325 -9.66 -0.95 9.75
N ILE A 326 -8.78 -0.86 10.74
CA ILE A 326 -7.42 -0.36 10.58
C ILE A 326 -6.45 -1.53 10.60
N LEU A 327 -5.85 -1.81 9.45
CA LEU A 327 -4.87 -2.87 9.23
C LEU A 327 -3.44 -2.42 9.59
N ARG A 328 -3.20 -2.08 10.81
CA ARG A 328 -1.97 -1.47 11.38
C ARG A 328 -0.66 -1.92 10.72
N LEU A 329 -0.07 -3.04 11.20
CA LEU A 329 1.26 -3.53 10.81
C LEU A 329 1.25 -4.50 9.61
N HIS A 330 0.08 -4.86 9.09
CA HIS A 330 -0.03 -5.80 7.98
C HIS A 330 0.73 -5.33 6.74
N TYR A 331 0.69 -4.03 6.44
CA TYR A 331 1.42 -3.54 5.28
C TYR A 331 2.93 -3.46 5.52
N ALA A 332 3.37 -3.13 6.74
CA ALA A 332 4.78 -3.22 7.09
C ALA A 332 5.32 -4.65 6.87
N GLN A 333 4.54 -5.67 7.26
CA GLN A 333 4.89 -7.06 7.06
C GLN A 333 4.88 -7.44 5.56
N THR A 334 3.86 -7.01 4.81
CA THR A 334 3.81 -7.19 3.35
C THR A 334 5.06 -6.64 2.67
N ILE A 335 5.43 -5.39 3.00
CA ILE A 335 6.59 -4.74 2.40
C ILE A 335 7.91 -5.39 2.84
N ALA A 336 7.99 -5.92 4.06
CA ALA A 336 9.14 -6.71 4.50
C ALA A 336 9.34 -7.96 3.62
N HIS A 337 8.27 -8.68 3.27
CA HIS A 337 8.33 -9.79 2.33
C HIS A 337 8.79 -9.33 0.93
N TRP A 338 8.25 -8.22 0.42
CA TRP A 338 8.68 -7.67 -0.88
C TRP A 338 10.15 -7.28 -0.85
N ARG A 339 10.62 -6.63 0.22
CA ARG A 339 12.02 -6.22 0.38
C ARG A 339 12.95 -7.42 0.44
N ALA A 340 12.57 -8.48 1.16
CA ALA A 340 13.35 -9.72 1.24
C ALA A 340 13.45 -10.40 -0.15
N ARG A 341 12.35 -10.49 -0.89
CA ARG A 341 12.31 -11.06 -2.24
C ARG A 341 13.07 -10.21 -3.25
N PHE A 342 12.94 -8.89 -3.16
CA PHE A 342 13.72 -7.97 -4.01
C PHE A 342 15.21 -8.14 -3.77
N ALA A 343 15.66 -8.20 -2.52
CA ALA A 343 17.05 -8.42 -2.16
C ALA A 343 17.56 -9.78 -2.65
N GLY A 344 16.75 -10.85 -2.54
CA GLY A 344 17.11 -12.18 -3.05
C GLY A 344 17.22 -12.26 -4.58
N ASN A 345 16.52 -11.39 -5.31
CA ASN A 345 16.53 -11.33 -6.78
C ASN A 345 17.30 -10.12 -7.33
N ARG A 346 18.09 -9.44 -6.48
CA ARG A 346 18.72 -8.16 -6.83
C ARG A 346 19.60 -8.22 -8.07
N ASP A 347 20.42 -9.26 -8.23
CA ASP A 347 21.32 -9.39 -9.37
C ASP A 347 20.55 -9.62 -10.68
N ALA A 348 19.47 -10.42 -10.63
CA ALA A 348 18.58 -10.63 -11.76
C ALA A 348 17.84 -9.32 -12.13
N ILE A 349 17.42 -8.52 -11.15
CA ILE A 349 16.81 -7.21 -11.36
C ILE A 349 17.83 -6.24 -11.95
N ALA A 350 19.07 -6.23 -11.45
CA ALA A 350 20.14 -5.37 -11.96
C ALA A 350 20.50 -5.67 -13.43
N SER A 351 20.35 -6.93 -13.86
CA SER A 351 20.52 -7.27 -15.27
C SER A 351 19.42 -6.76 -16.21
N LEU A 352 18.26 -6.43 -15.66
CA LEU A 352 17.10 -5.88 -16.41
C LEU A 352 16.97 -4.36 -16.32
N THR A 353 17.69 -3.75 -15.36
CA THR A 353 17.55 -2.34 -15.03
C THR A 353 18.93 -1.72 -14.76
N GLU A 354 18.98 -0.48 -14.35
CA GLU A 354 20.22 0.21 -13.95
C GLU A 354 20.43 0.10 -12.42
N GLU A 355 21.72 0.17 -11.99
CA GLU A 355 22.09 0.19 -10.56
C GLU A 355 21.35 1.31 -9.79
N ARG A 356 21.18 2.45 -10.41
CA ARG A 356 20.43 3.58 -9.86
C ARG A 356 18.97 3.22 -9.56
N PHE A 357 18.35 2.41 -10.41
CA PHE A 357 17.01 1.88 -10.23
C PHE A 357 16.96 0.89 -9.04
N CYS A 358 17.91 -0.02 -8.96
CA CYS A 358 17.99 -0.97 -7.85
C CYS A 358 18.06 -0.23 -6.50
N ARG A 359 18.94 0.79 -6.39
CA ARG A 359 19.05 1.62 -5.20
C ARG A 359 17.74 2.40 -4.91
N MET A 360 17.08 2.90 -5.95
CA MET A 360 15.79 3.57 -5.81
C MET A 360 14.78 2.64 -5.16
N PHE A 361 14.68 1.39 -5.63
CA PHE A 361 13.70 0.44 -5.15
C PHE A 361 14.03 -0.10 -3.75
N GLU A 362 15.33 -0.32 -3.45
CA GLU A 362 15.82 -0.65 -2.10
C GLU A 362 15.45 0.44 -1.10
N PHE A 363 15.71 1.70 -1.45
CA PHE A 363 15.36 2.85 -0.62
C PHE A 363 13.85 2.96 -0.42
N TYR A 364 13.07 2.79 -1.50
CA TYR A 364 11.61 2.81 -1.46
C TYR A 364 11.06 1.77 -0.49
N LEU A 365 11.41 0.50 -0.68
CA LEU A 365 10.87 -0.59 0.15
C LEU A 365 11.29 -0.43 1.63
N ALA A 366 12.54 -0.03 1.90
CA ALA A 366 13.01 0.22 3.25
C ALA A 366 12.28 1.41 3.91
N ALA A 367 12.16 2.54 3.21
CA ALA A 367 11.50 3.73 3.74
C ALA A 367 10.01 3.48 4.00
N VAL A 368 9.31 2.82 3.06
CA VAL A 368 7.86 2.58 3.19
C VAL A 368 7.57 1.54 4.27
N GLU A 369 8.34 0.46 4.41
CA GLU A 369 8.18 -0.45 5.55
C GLU A 369 8.28 0.30 6.88
N LEU A 370 9.28 1.17 7.02
CA LEU A 370 9.53 1.89 8.25
C LEU A 370 8.46 2.93 8.59
N ILE A 371 7.86 3.60 7.62
CA ILE A 371 6.78 4.55 7.91
C ILE A 371 5.52 3.85 8.43
N PHE A 372 5.26 2.60 8.03
CA PHE A 372 4.19 1.77 8.62
C PHE A 372 4.57 1.19 9.99
N ARG A 373 5.84 0.91 10.26
CA ARG A 373 6.30 0.39 11.55
C ARG A 373 6.46 1.44 12.64
N ARG A 374 6.96 2.62 12.27
CA ARG A 374 7.51 3.62 13.20
C ARG A 374 6.85 5.00 13.10
N TRP A 375 6.03 5.21 12.07
CA TRP A 375 5.36 6.50 11.84
C TRP A 375 3.84 6.32 11.74
N GLY A 376 3.12 7.34 11.28
CA GLY A 376 1.66 7.39 11.28
C GLY A 376 0.95 6.73 10.08
N HIS A 377 1.63 5.95 9.22
CA HIS A 377 0.96 5.32 8.10
C HIS A 377 0.24 4.03 8.52
N MET A 378 -0.90 3.79 7.90
CA MET A 378 -1.75 2.62 8.11
C MET A 378 -2.47 2.24 6.82
N ASN A 379 -3.04 1.05 6.75
CA ASN A 379 -4.10 0.72 5.80
C ASN A 379 -5.43 0.71 6.52
N TRP A 380 -6.46 1.09 5.82
CA TRP A 380 -7.83 1.01 6.30
C TRP A 380 -8.71 0.31 5.27
N GLN A 381 -9.76 -0.33 5.76
CA GLN A 381 -10.88 -0.85 4.98
C GLN A 381 -12.14 -0.16 5.50
N ILE A 382 -12.91 0.48 4.61
CA ILE A 382 -14.19 1.09 4.92
C ILE A 382 -15.26 0.33 4.14
N GLN A 383 -16.22 -0.25 4.87
CA GLN A 383 -17.41 -0.88 4.33
C GLN A 383 -18.53 0.15 4.27
N LEU A 384 -19.22 0.22 3.14
CA LEU A 384 -20.24 1.24 2.85
C LEU A 384 -21.49 0.59 2.29
N THR A 385 -22.67 1.11 2.69
CA THR A 385 -23.97 0.68 2.17
C THR A 385 -24.84 1.88 1.83
N ARG A 386 -25.89 1.66 1.00
CA ARG A 386 -26.91 2.69 0.73
C ARG A 386 -27.97 2.76 1.82
N GLN A 387 -28.39 1.60 2.32
CA GLN A 387 -29.42 1.48 3.36
C GLN A 387 -28.78 1.10 4.69
N VAL A 388 -29.37 1.55 5.78
CA VAL A 388 -28.85 1.32 7.14
C VAL A 388 -28.94 -0.15 7.55
N ASP A 389 -29.88 -0.89 7.01
CA ASP A 389 -30.25 -2.27 7.33
C ASP A 389 -29.75 -3.31 6.31
N THR A 390 -28.91 -2.92 5.36
CA THR A 390 -28.34 -3.82 4.32
C THR A 390 -27.54 -4.98 4.92
N LEU A 391 -26.90 -4.76 6.05
CA LEU A 391 -25.99 -5.71 6.69
C LEU A 391 -26.53 -6.14 8.06
N PRO A 392 -26.14 -7.35 8.55
CA PRO A 392 -26.45 -7.77 9.91
C PRO A 392 -25.98 -6.77 10.96
N LEU A 393 -26.66 -6.70 12.10
CA LEU A 393 -26.34 -5.76 13.19
C LEU A 393 -24.97 -6.00 13.82
N THR A 394 -24.49 -7.24 13.79
CA THR A 394 -23.18 -7.62 14.35
C THR A 394 -22.20 -7.97 13.23
N ARG A 395 -20.91 -8.00 13.55
CA ARG A 395 -19.81 -8.34 12.62
C ARG A 395 -19.62 -9.86 12.45
N ASP A 396 -20.39 -10.70 13.13
CA ASP A 396 -20.22 -12.15 13.16
C ASP A 396 -20.30 -12.79 11.79
N TYR A 397 -21.17 -12.26 10.91
CA TYR A 397 -21.30 -12.73 9.53
C TYR A 397 -19.97 -12.70 8.74
N MET A 398 -19.07 -11.76 9.06
CA MET A 398 -17.75 -11.68 8.41
C MET A 398 -16.88 -12.87 8.84
N LEU A 399 -16.85 -13.14 10.14
CA LEU A 399 -16.07 -14.25 10.72
C LEU A 399 -16.63 -15.60 10.27
N GLU A 400 -17.94 -15.74 10.22
CA GLU A 400 -18.63 -16.96 9.74
C GLU A 400 -18.34 -17.20 8.26
N ALA A 401 -18.37 -16.16 7.42
CA ALA A 401 -18.02 -16.28 6.00
C ALA A 401 -16.57 -16.71 5.80
N GLU A 402 -15.63 -16.16 6.56
CA GLU A 402 -14.22 -16.56 6.52
C GLU A 402 -14.05 -18.03 6.93
N ARG A 403 -14.70 -18.48 8.03
CA ARG A 403 -14.64 -19.87 8.51
C ARG A 403 -15.24 -20.87 7.53
N THR A 404 -16.38 -20.54 6.95
CA THR A 404 -17.08 -21.40 5.97
C THR A 404 -16.21 -21.70 4.76
N ILE A 405 -15.47 -20.73 4.26
CA ILE A 405 -14.60 -20.91 3.10
C ILE A 405 -13.37 -21.74 3.47
N ILE A 406 -12.81 -21.54 4.66
CA ILE A 406 -11.74 -22.39 5.19
C ILE A 406 -12.26 -23.84 5.31
N GLY A 407 -13.47 -24.05 5.81
CA GLY A 407 -14.10 -25.36 5.89
C GLY A 407 -14.26 -26.04 4.52
N ARG A 408 -14.73 -25.31 3.50
CA ARG A 408 -14.86 -25.82 2.11
C ARG A 408 -13.50 -26.15 1.49
N ALA A 409 -12.51 -25.31 1.67
CA ALA A 409 -11.15 -25.56 1.20
C ALA A 409 -10.50 -26.80 1.85
N LEU A 410 -10.94 -27.15 3.08
CA LEU A 410 -10.53 -28.33 3.84
C LEU A 410 -11.33 -29.60 3.50
N GLY A 411 -12.31 -29.55 2.59
CA GLY A 411 -13.19 -30.68 2.29
C GLY A 411 -14.12 -31.09 3.46
N ARG A 412 -14.32 -30.20 4.45
CA ARG A 412 -15.22 -30.41 5.58
C ARG A 412 -16.58 -29.77 5.26
N THR A 413 -17.57 -30.59 4.96
CA THR A 413 -18.96 -30.17 4.90
C THR A 413 -19.45 -29.90 6.33
N GLU A 414 -19.96 -28.67 6.56
CA GLU A 414 -20.67 -28.20 7.76
C GLU A 414 -19.95 -28.36 9.11
N ILE A 415 -19.41 -27.26 9.59
CA ILE A 415 -19.23 -27.08 11.04
C ILE A 415 -20.58 -26.66 11.60
N GLN A 416 -21.41 -27.64 12.03
CA GLN A 416 -22.57 -27.36 12.86
C GLN A 416 -22.12 -26.67 14.14
N GLY A 417 -22.81 -25.60 14.51
CA GLY A 417 -22.50 -24.79 15.68
C GLY A 417 -22.47 -25.59 16.97
N GLY A 418 -21.27 -25.88 17.46
CA GLY A 418 -20.97 -26.39 18.77
C GLY A 418 -19.90 -25.50 19.39
N ALA A 419 -20.21 -24.93 20.55
CA ALA A 419 -19.27 -24.12 21.32
C ALA A 419 -17.98 -24.90 21.59
N GLY A 420 -16.84 -24.35 21.20
CA GLY A 420 -15.56 -24.60 21.83
C GLY A 420 -14.70 -25.75 21.34
N GLU A 421 -14.24 -25.72 20.09
CA GLU A 421 -12.92 -26.28 19.78
C GLU A 421 -12.17 -25.28 18.89
N PHE A 422 -11.13 -24.68 19.44
CA PHE A 422 -10.16 -23.90 18.68
C PHE A 422 -9.45 -24.87 17.72
N ILE A 423 -9.71 -24.77 16.43
CA ILE A 423 -8.90 -25.43 15.42
C ILE A 423 -7.51 -24.79 15.51
N SER A 424 -6.51 -25.61 15.85
CA SER A 424 -5.11 -25.16 15.84
C SER A 424 -4.77 -24.50 14.48
N PRO A 425 -4.11 -23.36 14.48
CA PRO A 425 -3.66 -22.68 13.25
C PRO A 425 -2.92 -23.61 12.28
N ASP A 426 -2.19 -24.60 12.78
CA ASP A 426 -1.42 -25.56 11.99
C ASP A 426 -2.28 -26.48 11.10
N LEU A 427 -3.50 -26.81 11.50
CA LEU A 427 -4.41 -27.66 10.70
C LEU A 427 -5.09 -26.87 9.57
N ALA A 428 -5.41 -25.60 9.80
CA ALA A 428 -5.91 -24.72 8.75
C ALA A 428 -4.81 -24.48 7.68
N PHE A 429 -3.56 -24.41 8.11
CA PHE A 429 -2.38 -24.19 7.27
C PHE A 429 -2.07 -25.35 6.31
N GLN A 430 -2.10 -26.60 6.82
CA GLN A 430 -1.77 -27.79 6.01
C GLN A 430 -2.76 -27.99 4.85
N ALA A 431 -3.98 -27.53 4.97
CA ALA A 431 -4.97 -27.69 3.94
C ALA A 431 -4.91 -26.62 2.85
N ILE A 432 -4.47 -25.40 3.20
CA ILE A 432 -4.24 -24.31 2.24
C ILE A 432 -3.04 -24.67 1.34
N SER A 433 -1.98 -25.26 1.92
CA SER A 433 -0.80 -25.69 1.17
C SER A 433 -1.07 -26.87 0.21
N ARG A 434 -1.94 -27.81 0.58
CA ARG A 434 -2.32 -28.95 -0.29
C ARG A 434 -3.18 -28.53 -1.47
N SER A 435 -4.05 -27.53 -1.30
CA SER A 435 -4.85 -26.98 -2.42
C SER A 435 -4.00 -26.19 -3.42
N ALA A 436 -2.89 -25.60 -2.96
CA ALA A 436 -1.98 -24.83 -3.82
C ALA A 436 -0.93 -25.69 -4.55
N SER A 437 -0.74 -26.96 -4.14
CA SER A 437 0.21 -27.90 -4.76
C SER A 437 -0.42 -28.78 -5.85
N ASN A 438 -1.74 -28.75 -6.01
CA ASN A 438 -2.49 -29.50 -7.00
C ASN A 438 -3.02 -28.63 -8.17
N MET A 439 -2.42 -27.43 -8.37
CA MET A 439 -2.66 -26.59 -9.55
C MET A 439 -1.37 -26.22 -10.25
#